data_37b4b1b4e94bb6a34171dfbdd950511c
#
_entry.id   37b4b1b4e94bb6a34171dfbdd950511c
#
_cell.length_a   1.000
_cell.length_b   1.000
_cell.length_c   1.000
_cell.angle_alpha   90.00
_cell.angle_beta   90.00
_cell.angle_gamma   90.00
#
_symmetry.space_group_name_H-M   'P 1'
#
loop_
_entity.id
_entity.type
_entity.pdbx_description
1 polymer ?
#
loop_
_entity_poly.entity_id
_entity_poly.type
_entity_poly.pdbx_seq_one_letter_code
_entity_poly.pdbx_strand_id
1 'polypeptide(L)'
;LGIQAFYDLPAEIVRGQIEAIINDMQPDTVKVGMIRTIETLAVVVDALLKYRPHHIIYDPIVTASNGDRLMTDDVITQIRCRLLPLCSLVILREGEAERIFDCSSLKGEGRRTVRSFVLDDPLQHGLANSFSSALAVYLSQDEPMDEALQHAREYVRTLVARKSDISG
;
A
#
# COMPACT_ATOMS: atom_id res chain seq x y z
N LEU A 1 -1.33 16.39 15.81
CA LEU A 1 -0.65 17.34 14.92
C LEU A 1 -1.05 17.00 13.50
N GLY A 2 -1.75 17.93 12.80
CA GLY A 2 -2.14 17.76 11.40
C GLY A 2 -1.00 18.01 10.42
N ILE A 3 -1.23 17.71 9.13
CA ILE A 3 -0.30 18.06 8.05
C ILE A 3 -0.32 19.58 7.86
N GLN A 4 0.84 20.22 8.00
CA GLN A 4 0.96 21.67 7.83
C GLN A 4 1.39 22.06 6.40
N ALA A 5 2.14 21.16 5.74
CA ALA A 5 2.57 21.35 4.35
C ALA A 5 2.96 19.98 3.74
N PHE A 6 2.85 19.89 2.43
CA PHE A 6 3.38 18.77 1.65
C PHE A 6 3.90 19.29 0.31
N TYR A 7 4.80 18.54 -0.29
CA TYR A 7 5.32 18.79 -1.62
C TYR A 7 5.30 17.50 -2.41
N ASP A 8 4.64 17.51 -3.56
CA ASP A 8 4.62 16.37 -4.47
C ASP A 8 5.88 16.42 -5.34
N LEU A 9 6.69 15.39 -5.29
CA LEU A 9 7.90 15.29 -6.12
C LEU A 9 7.54 15.24 -7.61
N PRO A 10 8.33 15.86 -8.49
CA PRO A 10 8.20 15.69 -9.92
C PRO A 10 8.24 14.20 -10.31
N ALA A 11 7.37 13.79 -11.23
CA ALA A 11 7.20 12.37 -11.60
C ALA A 11 8.49 11.76 -12.18
N GLU A 12 9.30 12.54 -12.90
CA GLU A 12 10.60 12.10 -13.42
C GLU A 12 11.61 11.79 -12.32
N ILE A 13 11.57 12.49 -11.20
CA ILE A 13 12.43 12.19 -10.03
C ILE A 13 12.00 10.86 -9.41
N VAL A 14 10.69 10.65 -9.24
CA VAL A 14 10.13 9.39 -8.75
C VAL A 14 10.53 8.24 -9.69
N ARG A 15 10.39 8.44 -11.00
CA ARG A 15 10.81 7.46 -12.02
C ARG A 15 12.28 7.09 -11.89
N GLY A 16 13.16 8.08 -11.82
CA GLY A 16 14.60 7.85 -11.70
C GLY A 16 14.98 7.06 -10.45
N GLN A 17 14.33 7.34 -9.31
CA GLN A 17 14.56 6.61 -8.07
C GLN A 17 14.08 5.14 -8.16
N ILE A 18 12.90 4.91 -8.71
CA ILE A 18 12.36 3.57 -8.91
C ILE A 18 13.27 2.77 -9.84
N GLU A 19 13.66 3.33 -10.98
CA GLU A 19 14.52 2.66 -11.96
C GLU A 19 15.90 2.34 -11.39
N ALA A 20 16.50 3.23 -10.61
CA ALA A 20 17.78 3.00 -9.95
C ALA A 20 17.73 1.78 -9.02
N ILE A 21 16.70 1.69 -8.18
CA ILE A 21 16.54 0.59 -7.22
C ILE A 21 16.23 -0.73 -7.95
N ILE A 22 15.27 -0.71 -8.87
CA ILE A 22 14.83 -1.94 -9.54
C ILE A 22 15.93 -2.51 -10.44
N ASN A 23 16.70 -1.66 -11.12
CA ASN A 23 17.81 -2.12 -11.97
C ASN A 23 18.94 -2.75 -11.15
N ASP A 24 19.14 -2.31 -9.91
CA ASP A 24 20.18 -2.82 -9.01
C ASP A 24 19.71 -4.07 -8.25
N MET A 25 18.51 -4.03 -7.64
CA MET A 25 18.06 -5.03 -6.68
C MET A 25 17.01 -6.01 -7.21
N GLN A 26 16.27 -5.66 -8.26
CA GLN A 26 15.18 -6.46 -8.84
C GLN A 26 14.23 -7.06 -7.78
N PRO A 27 13.53 -6.24 -6.99
CA PRO A 27 12.73 -6.73 -5.88
C PRO A 27 11.54 -7.59 -6.34
N ASP A 28 11.35 -8.75 -5.73
CA ASP A 28 10.21 -9.64 -6.01
C ASP A 28 8.90 -9.12 -5.40
N THR A 29 8.99 -8.33 -4.36
CA THR A 29 7.84 -7.77 -3.65
C THR A 29 7.94 -6.26 -3.59
N VAL A 30 6.86 -5.58 -3.98
CA VAL A 30 6.75 -4.12 -3.95
C VAL A 30 5.56 -3.71 -3.11
N LYS A 31 5.80 -2.85 -2.13
CA LYS A 31 4.74 -2.15 -1.42
C LYS A 31 4.56 -0.76 -2.00
N VAL A 32 3.33 -0.45 -2.41
CA VAL A 32 2.90 0.88 -2.83
C VAL A 32 2.09 1.52 -1.70
N GLY A 33 2.50 2.69 -1.24
CA GLY A 33 1.79 3.49 -0.24
C GLY A 33 0.95 4.59 -0.87
N MET A 34 1.00 5.78 -0.28
CA MET A 34 0.24 6.95 -0.73
C MET A 34 0.67 7.41 -2.13
N ILE A 35 -0.32 7.58 -3.01
CA ILE A 35 -0.18 8.21 -4.33
C ILE A 35 -1.14 9.39 -4.38
N ARG A 36 -0.61 10.59 -4.66
CA ARG A 36 -1.38 11.83 -4.64
C ARG A 36 -1.69 12.41 -6.01
N THR A 37 -0.85 12.11 -7.00
CA THR A 37 -0.95 12.70 -8.35
C THR A 37 -1.10 11.64 -9.42
N ILE A 38 -1.76 11.99 -10.52
CA ILE A 38 -1.92 11.10 -11.69
C ILE A 38 -0.57 10.81 -12.34
N GLU A 39 0.33 11.78 -12.34
CA GLU A 39 1.67 11.66 -12.92
C GLU A 39 2.51 10.64 -12.13
N THR A 40 2.50 10.71 -10.81
CA THR A 40 3.16 9.71 -9.96
C THR A 40 2.53 8.33 -10.13
N LEU A 41 1.20 8.24 -10.20
CA LEU A 41 0.51 7.00 -10.48
C LEU A 41 0.94 6.38 -11.81
N ALA A 42 1.05 7.19 -12.86
CA ALA A 42 1.49 6.72 -14.17
C ALA A 42 2.89 6.10 -14.09
N VAL A 43 3.83 6.77 -13.43
CA VAL A 43 5.20 6.27 -13.22
C VAL A 43 5.21 4.94 -12.48
N VAL A 44 4.44 4.83 -11.39
CA VAL A 44 4.36 3.59 -10.60
C VAL A 44 3.77 2.45 -11.43
N VAL A 45 2.65 2.69 -12.14
CA VAL A 45 2.01 1.68 -12.99
C VAL A 45 2.94 1.22 -14.11
N ASP A 46 3.63 2.15 -14.79
CA ASP A 46 4.59 1.83 -15.86
C ASP A 46 5.72 0.94 -15.31
N ALA A 47 6.25 1.26 -14.14
CA ALA A 47 7.29 0.46 -13.50
C ALA A 47 6.79 -0.95 -13.16
N LEU A 48 5.62 -1.08 -12.54
CA LEU A 48 5.03 -2.38 -12.20
C LEU A 48 4.74 -3.25 -13.42
N LEU A 49 4.28 -2.65 -14.53
CA LEU A 49 4.06 -3.36 -15.79
C LEU A 49 5.36 -3.80 -16.46
N LYS A 50 6.42 -2.99 -16.35
CA LYS A 50 7.73 -3.25 -16.94
C LYS A 50 8.46 -4.35 -16.17
N TYR A 51 8.53 -4.25 -14.85
CA TYR A 51 9.38 -5.10 -14.01
C TYR A 51 8.66 -6.33 -13.45
N ARG A 52 7.32 -6.29 -13.38
CA ARG A 52 6.44 -7.41 -12.98
C ARG A 52 6.87 -8.11 -11.69
N PRO A 53 6.98 -7.40 -10.56
CA PRO A 53 7.29 -8.04 -9.30
C PRO A 53 6.25 -9.12 -8.99
N HIS A 54 6.66 -10.16 -8.26
CA HIS A 54 5.80 -11.31 -7.95
C HIS A 54 4.64 -10.91 -7.04
N HIS A 55 4.91 -10.06 -6.04
CA HIS A 55 3.89 -9.51 -5.15
C HIS A 55 3.83 -7.99 -5.22
N ILE A 56 2.62 -7.46 -5.39
CA ILE A 56 2.33 -6.03 -5.34
C ILE A 56 1.28 -5.81 -4.26
N ILE A 57 1.69 -5.13 -3.19
CA ILE A 57 0.82 -4.78 -2.06
C ILE A 57 0.50 -3.30 -2.15
N TYR A 58 -0.77 -2.94 -2.18
CA TYR A 58 -1.20 -1.56 -2.13
C TYR A 58 -1.81 -1.23 -0.76
N ASP A 59 -1.24 -0.26 -0.08
CA ASP A 59 -1.69 0.27 1.21
C ASP A 59 -2.13 1.74 1.02
N PRO A 60 -3.39 1.98 0.57
CA PRO A 60 -3.88 3.32 0.30
C PRO A 60 -3.92 4.14 1.59
N ILE A 61 -3.47 5.39 1.50
CA ILE A 61 -3.64 6.39 2.53
C ILE A 61 -4.49 7.50 1.93
N VAL A 62 -5.78 7.46 2.19
CA VAL A 62 -6.76 8.36 1.57
C VAL A 62 -6.93 9.62 2.37
N THR A 63 -6.89 9.48 3.70
CA THR A 63 -7.14 10.54 4.65
C THR A 63 -5.99 10.65 5.64
N ALA A 64 -5.57 11.86 5.92
CA ALA A 64 -4.61 12.14 6.97
C ALA A 64 -5.24 11.95 8.36
N SER A 65 -4.41 11.88 9.39
CA SER A 65 -4.85 11.72 10.78
C SER A 65 -5.73 12.84 11.32
N ASN A 66 -5.65 14.01 10.72
CA ASN A 66 -6.47 15.17 11.05
C ASN A 66 -7.79 15.23 10.24
N GLY A 67 -8.08 14.22 9.42
CA GLY A 67 -9.27 14.16 8.57
C GLY A 67 -9.10 14.78 7.18
N ASP A 68 -7.94 15.40 6.88
CA ASP A 68 -7.70 15.99 5.56
C ASP A 68 -7.64 14.90 4.48
N ARG A 69 -8.35 15.14 3.39
CA ARG A 69 -8.34 14.25 2.24
C ARG A 69 -7.03 14.40 1.46
N LEU A 70 -6.34 13.29 1.25
CA LEU A 70 -5.02 13.26 0.59
C LEU A 70 -5.08 12.91 -0.89
N MET A 71 -6.18 12.33 -1.36
CA MET A 71 -6.37 11.93 -2.75
C MET A 71 -7.61 12.60 -3.34
N THR A 72 -7.52 13.06 -4.59
CA THR A 72 -8.65 13.55 -5.36
C THR A 72 -9.46 12.38 -5.96
N ASP A 73 -10.71 12.64 -6.37
CA ASP A 73 -11.58 11.63 -7.00
C ASP A 73 -10.98 11.10 -8.31
N ASP A 74 -10.30 11.96 -9.07
CA ASP A 74 -9.65 11.58 -10.32
C ASP A 74 -8.51 10.58 -10.06
N VAL A 75 -7.67 10.85 -9.05
CA VAL A 75 -6.59 9.92 -8.65
C VAL A 75 -7.17 8.58 -8.20
N ILE A 76 -8.22 8.59 -7.38
CA ILE A 76 -8.91 7.37 -6.94
C ILE A 76 -9.44 6.57 -8.12
N THR A 77 -10.09 7.24 -9.08
CA THR A 77 -10.62 6.60 -10.29
C THR A 77 -9.50 5.96 -11.11
N GLN A 78 -8.39 6.65 -11.30
CA GLN A 78 -7.24 6.12 -12.03
C GLN A 78 -6.56 4.96 -11.28
N ILE A 79 -6.47 5.01 -9.96
CA ILE A 79 -5.96 3.91 -9.13
C ILE A 79 -6.84 2.66 -9.34
N ARG A 80 -8.17 2.80 -9.28
CA ARG A 80 -9.11 1.69 -9.50
C ARG A 80 -8.92 1.03 -10.87
N CYS A 81 -8.73 1.82 -11.91
CA CYS A 81 -8.63 1.32 -13.27
C CYS A 81 -7.25 0.76 -13.61
N ARG A 82 -6.17 1.34 -13.06
CA ARG A 82 -4.81 1.08 -13.54
C ARG A 82 -3.93 0.34 -12.53
N LEU A 83 -4.02 0.67 -11.23
CA LEU A 83 -3.15 0.09 -10.20
C LEU A 83 -3.78 -1.16 -9.57
N LEU A 84 -5.03 -1.09 -9.12
CA LEU A 84 -5.66 -2.23 -8.44
C LEU A 84 -5.62 -3.53 -9.23
N PRO A 85 -5.82 -3.55 -10.56
CA PRO A 85 -5.73 -4.80 -11.33
C PRO A 85 -4.35 -5.46 -11.33
N LEU A 86 -3.29 -4.72 -10.94
CA LEU A 86 -1.93 -5.22 -10.85
C LEU A 86 -1.60 -5.78 -9.45
N CYS A 87 -2.37 -5.39 -8.43
CA CYS A 87 -2.08 -5.72 -7.05
C CYS A 87 -2.38 -7.19 -6.74
N SER A 88 -1.53 -7.80 -5.90
CA SER A 88 -1.78 -9.10 -5.27
C SER A 88 -2.68 -8.96 -4.05
N LEU A 89 -2.53 -7.84 -3.33
CA LEU A 89 -3.29 -7.52 -2.13
C LEU A 89 -3.49 -6.02 -2.01
N VAL A 90 -4.67 -5.63 -1.54
CA VAL A 90 -4.98 -4.26 -1.12
C VAL A 90 -5.34 -4.27 0.36
N ILE A 91 -4.65 -3.45 1.16
CA ILE A 91 -4.90 -3.29 2.59
C ILE A 91 -5.88 -2.15 2.77
N LEU A 92 -7.06 -2.45 3.32
CA LEU A 92 -8.12 -1.48 3.53
C LEU A 92 -8.26 -1.19 5.02
N ARG A 93 -8.51 0.06 5.39
CA ARG A 93 -8.91 0.44 6.73
C ARG A 93 -10.44 0.39 6.82
N GLU A 94 -10.94 -0.04 8.00
CA GLU A 94 -12.38 -0.15 8.21
C GLU A 94 -13.10 1.18 7.92
N GLY A 95 -14.16 1.09 7.12
CA GLY A 95 -15.11 2.16 6.84
C GLY A 95 -14.73 3.19 5.79
N GLU A 96 -13.46 3.45 5.51
CA GLU A 96 -13.04 4.49 4.58
C GLU A 96 -12.66 3.92 3.20
N ALA A 97 -11.77 2.98 3.19
CA ALA A 97 -11.22 2.46 1.94
C ALA A 97 -12.22 1.56 1.19
N GLU A 98 -13.12 0.85 1.91
CA GLU A 98 -14.18 0.06 1.29
C GLU A 98 -15.14 0.92 0.47
N ARG A 99 -15.43 2.14 0.92
CA ARG A 99 -16.29 3.09 0.19
C ARG A 99 -15.62 3.62 -1.07
N ILE A 100 -14.29 3.70 -1.07
CA ILE A 100 -13.50 4.31 -2.14
C ILE A 100 -13.04 3.25 -3.13
N PHE A 101 -12.63 2.09 -2.64
CA PHE A 101 -12.13 0.98 -3.43
C PHE A 101 -13.08 -0.22 -3.37
N ASP A 102 -14.27 -0.10 -3.97
CA ASP A 102 -15.16 -1.25 -4.12
C ASP A 102 -14.48 -2.36 -4.95
N CYS A 103 -13.83 -3.28 -4.25
CA CYS A 103 -13.14 -4.41 -4.87
C CYS A 103 -14.11 -5.43 -5.50
N SER A 104 -15.41 -5.36 -5.19
CA SER A 104 -16.41 -6.24 -5.77
C SER A 104 -16.58 -6.02 -7.28
N SER A 105 -16.32 -4.80 -7.74
CA SER A 105 -16.38 -4.41 -9.15
C SER A 105 -15.18 -4.83 -9.99
N LEU A 106 -14.10 -5.34 -9.33
CA LEU A 106 -12.86 -5.75 -10.00
C LEU A 106 -12.88 -7.20 -10.51
N LYS A 107 -13.98 -7.91 -10.34
CA LYS A 107 -14.21 -9.26 -10.89
C LYS A 107 -14.49 -9.16 -12.39
N GLY A 108 -13.45 -9.05 -13.20
CA GLY A 108 -13.50 -9.13 -14.65
C GLY A 108 -12.87 -10.43 -15.15
N GLU A 109 -13.41 -11.03 -16.20
CA GLU A 109 -12.85 -12.23 -16.83
C GLU A 109 -11.36 -12.04 -17.14
N GLY A 110 -10.51 -12.93 -16.66
CA GLY A 110 -9.06 -12.97 -16.94
C GLY A 110 -8.20 -12.05 -16.07
N ARG A 111 -8.73 -11.32 -15.11
CA ARG A 111 -7.95 -10.52 -14.16
C ARG A 111 -7.65 -11.29 -12.89
N ARG A 112 -6.43 -11.12 -12.33
CA ARG A 112 -6.08 -11.62 -11.00
C ARG A 112 -7.16 -11.14 -10.01
N THR A 113 -7.66 -12.04 -9.19
CA THR A 113 -8.57 -11.68 -8.09
C THR A 113 -7.77 -10.84 -7.10
N VAL A 114 -8.09 -9.57 -6.99
CA VAL A 114 -7.48 -8.70 -5.98
C VAL A 114 -8.00 -9.16 -4.62
N ARG A 115 -7.10 -9.57 -3.74
CA ARG A 115 -7.45 -9.85 -2.35
C ARG A 115 -7.53 -8.54 -1.59
N SER A 116 -8.58 -8.33 -0.83
CA SER A 116 -8.67 -7.23 0.12
C SER A 116 -8.49 -7.76 1.54
N PHE A 117 -7.78 -7.00 2.35
CA PHE A 117 -7.60 -7.28 3.76
C PHE A 117 -8.00 -6.05 4.56
N VAL A 118 -8.97 -6.22 5.46
CA VAL A 118 -9.44 -5.15 6.34
C VAL A 118 -8.67 -5.21 7.65
N LEU A 119 -8.07 -4.09 8.04
CA LEU A 119 -7.48 -3.93 9.36
C LEU A 119 -8.57 -3.60 10.37
N ASP A 120 -8.95 -4.59 11.18
CA ASP A 120 -10.06 -4.52 12.15
C ASP A 120 -9.71 -3.75 13.44
N ASP A 121 -8.44 -3.44 13.65
CA ASP A 121 -7.97 -2.83 14.89
C ASP A 121 -7.60 -1.37 14.63
N PRO A 122 -7.98 -0.42 15.50
CA PRO A 122 -7.45 0.93 15.46
C PRO A 122 -5.96 0.90 15.79
N LEU A 123 -5.18 0.27 14.92
CA LEU A 123 -3.73 0.32 14.97
C LEU A 123 -3.34 1.79 14.99
N GLN A 124 -2.85 2.22 16.13
CA GLN A 124 -2.42 3.59 16.37
C GLN A 124 -1.55 4.08 15.19
N HIS A 125 -1.61 5.37 14.91
CA HIS A 125 -0.85 6.03 13.85
C HIS A 125 0.55 5.46 13.65
N GLY A 126 0.86 5.04 12.42
CA GLY A 126 2.13 4.47 12.02
C GLY A 126 2.20 2.93 12.00
N LEU A 127 1.35 2.24 12.76
CA LEU A 127 1.40 0.77 12.82
C LEU A 127 0.85 0.10 11.55
N ALA A 128 -0.05 0.74 10.81
CA ALA A 128 -0.52 0.24 9.53
C ALA A 128 0.61 0.15 8.50
N ASN A 129 1.50 1.15 8.46
CA ASN A 129 2.69 1.10 7.61
C ASN A 129 3.68 0.02 8.07
N SER A 130 3.81 -0.21 9.38
CA SER A 130 4.63 -1.30 9.91
C SER A 130 4.06 -2.67 9.53
N PHE A 131 2.74 -2.82 9.58
CA PHE A 131 2.05 -4.03 9.14
C PHE A 131 2.29 -4.33 7.65
N SER A 132 2.01 -3.37 6.77
CA SER A 132 2.17 -3.56 5.33
C SER A 132 3.63 -3.76 4.91
N SER A 133 4.59 -3.16 5.63
CA SER A 133 6.02 -3.37 5.40
C SER A 133 6.48 -4.74 5.88
N ALA A 134 6.06 -5.19 7.07
CA ALA A 134 6.35 -6.53 7.57
C ALA A 134 5.77 -7.61 6.64
N LEU A 135 4.52 -7.42 6.18
CA LEU A 135 3.89 -8.31 5.23
C LEU A 135 4.70 -8.43 3.93
N ALA A 136 5.22 -7.31 3.40
CA ALA A 136 6.06 -7.33 2.21
C ALA A 136 7.34 -8.16 2.44
N VAL A 137 7.94 -8.06 3.62
CA VAL A 137 9.14 -8.85 3.98
C VAL A 137 8.81 -10.34 4.04
N TYR A 138 7.74 -10.76 4.71
CA TYR A 138 7.35 -12.16 4.79
C TYR A 138 7.03 -12.75 3.41
N LEU A 139 6.33 -12.01 2.55
CA LEU A 139 6.07 -12.43 1.18
C LEU A 139 7.33 -12.53 0.33
N SER A 140 8.34 -11.68 0.55
CA SER A 140 9.64 -11.78 -0.13
C SER A 140 10.47 -12.99 0.32
N GLN A 141 10.09 -13.65 1.40
CA GLN A 141 10.65 -14.90 1.90
C GLN A 141 9.86 -16.13 1.45
N ASP A 142 9.03 -15.99 0.42
CA ASP A 142 8.18 -17.03 -0.14
C ASP A 142 7.14 -17.60 0.84
N GLU A 143 6.80 -16.87 1.91
CA GLU A 143 5.72 -17.30 2.80
C GLU A 143 4.36 -17.25 2.08
N PRO A 144 3.48 -18.24 2.31
CA PRO A 144 2.11 -18.18 1.84
C PRO A 144 1.38 -16.92 2.35
N MET A 145 0.54 -16.31 1.51
CA MET A 145 -0.14 -15.05 1.84
C MET A 145 -0.84 -15.05 3.21
N ASP A 146 -1.52 -16.15 3.57
CA ASP A 146 -2.28 -16.23 4.80
C ASP A 146 -1.37 -16.33 6.05
N GLU A 147 -0.23 -17.00 5.94
CA GLU A 147 0.82 -17.06 6.98
C GLU A 147 1.53 -15.72 7.12
N ALA A 148 1.92 -15.11 6.02
CA ALA A 148 2.55 -13.79 5.99
C ALA A 148 1.65 -12.72 6.64
N LEU A 149 0.34 -12.77 6.41
CA LEU A 149 -0.65 -11.89 7.06
C LEU A 149 -0.69 -12.10 8.57
N GLN A 150 -0.65 -13.37 9.03
CA GLN A 150 -0.64 -13.69 10.46
C GLN A 150 0.65 -13.19 11.12
N HIS A 151 1.81 -13.48 10.54
CA HIS A 151 3.10 -13.06 11.07
C HIS A 151 3.24 -11.52 11.10
N ALA A 152 2.75 -10.84 10.07
CA ALA A 152 2.72 -9.37 10.07
C ALA A 152 1.85 -8.81 11.20
N ARG A 153 0.70 -9.44 11.53
CA ARG A 153 -0.14 -9.06 12.68
C ARG A 153 0.59 -9.28 14.01
N GLU A 154 1.23 -10.42 14.18
CA GLU A 154 1.99 -10.73 15.40
C GLU A 154 3.15 -9.76 15.59
N TYR A 155 3.87 -9.46 14.53
CA TYR A 155 4.93 -8.45 14.57
C TYR A 155 4.43 -7.10 15.08
N VAL A 156 3.32 -6.60 14.55
CA VAL A 156 2.75 -5.31 14.98
C VAL A 156 2.29 -5.36 16.44
N ARG A 157 1.69 -6.48 16.89
CA ARG A 157 1.32 -6.67 18.30
C ARG A 157 2.52 -6.56 19.24
N THR A 158 3.67 -7.13 18.84
CA THR A 158 4.91 -7.00 19.64
C THR A 158 5.41 -5.58 19.71
N LEU A 159 5.25 -4.78 18.65
CA LEU A 159 5.61 -3.36 18.66
C LEU A 159 4.75 -2.56 19.63
N VAL A 160 3.45 -2.84 19.68
CA VAL A 160 2.51 -2.19 20.62
C VAL A 160 2.87 -2.53 22.05
N ALA A 161 3.11 -3.81 22.38
CA ALA A 161 3.47 -4.25 23.71
C ALA A 161 4.74 -3.56 24.22
N ARG A 162 5.79 -3.49 23.38
CA ARG A 162 7.05 -2.80 23.74
C ARG A 162 6.87 -1.31 23.99
N LYS A 163 5.95 -0.67 23.27
CA LYS A 163 5.67 0.77 23.47
C LYS A 163 5.00 1.06 24.79
N SER A 164 4.11 0.19 25.27
CA SER A 164 3.46 0.32 26.59
C SER A 164 4.47 0.17 27.74
N ASP A 165 5.49 -0.68 27.59
CA ASP A 165 6.52 -0.90 28.61
C ASP A 165 7.50 0.29 28.77
N ILE A 166 7.63 1.15 27.75
CA ILE A 166 8.51 2.33 27.77
C ILE A 166 7.80 3.58 28.33
N SER A 167 6.46 3.54 28.36
CA SER A 167 5.62 4.69 28.77
C SER A 167 5.10 4.57 30.21
N GLY A 168 5.45 3.53 30.96
CA GLY A 168 5.24 3.31 32.39
C GLY A 168 6.49 3.63 33.18
#